data_923ed241fec5f784d85dbbdf7bde976b
#
_entry.id   923ed241fec5f784d85dbbdf7bde976b
#
_cell.length_a   1.000
_cell.length_b   1.000
_cell.length_c   1.000
_cell.angle_alpha   90.00
_cell.angle_beta   90.00
_cell.angle_gamma   90.00
#
_symmetry.space_group_name_H-M   'P 1'
#
loop_
_entity.id
_entity.type
_entity.pdbx_description
1 polymer ?
#
loop_
_entity_poly.entity_id
_entity_poly.type
_entity_poly.pdbx_seq_one_letter_code
_entity_poly.pdbx_strand_id
1 'polypeptide(L)'
;PEGTFDTVLLFGNNFGILGEEERIENMLKTIYTISSPDAVVIAESRDVAATDNPEHVAYHERNRNRGKPIGLVTLRLKYKHVVDDWFDLRMASPEEMSAIAEKAGWKVERTYGPRELFVAVMRKA
;
A
#
# COMPACT_ATOMS: atom_id res chain seq x y z
N PRO A 1 6.54 -15.58 11.49
CA PRO A 1 5.57 -16.64 11.80
C PRO A 1 6.08 -17.99 11.28
N GLU A 2 5.72 -19.05 11.98
CA GLU A 2 6.03 -20.41 11.56
C GLU A 2 4.92 -20.96 10.67
N GLY A 3 5.28 -21.82 9.71
CA GLY A 3 4.34 -22.48 8.81
C GLY A 3 4.19 -21.78 7.47
N THR A 4 3.24 -22.28 6.67
CA THR A 4 2.91 -21.80 5.35
C THR A 4 1.48 -21.26 5.34
N PHE A 5 1.28 -20.07 4.76
CA PHE A 5 -0.01 -19.38 4.77
C PHE A 5 -0.65 -19.41 3.39
N ASP A 6 -1.96 -19.64 3.35
CA ASP A 6 -2.75 -19.67 2.11
C ASP A 6 -3.40 -18.32 1.81
N THR A 7 -3.62 -17.51 2.83
CA THR A 7 -4.26 -16.20 2.70
C THR A 7 -3.57 -15.18 3.58
N VAL A 8 -3.23 -14.04 3.00
CA VAL A 8 -2.64 -12.90 3.72
C VAL A 8 -3.52 -11.67 3.51
N LEU A 9 -3.87 -11.00 4.61
CA LEU A 9 -4.73 -9.82 4.59
C LEU A 9 -3.92 -8.56 4.91
N LEU A 10 -3.97 -7.57 4.04
CA LEU A 10 -3.33 -6.26 4.19
C LEU A 10 -4.40 -5.16 4.16
N PHE A 11 -5.27 -5.15 5.17
CA PHE A 11 -6.33 -4.17 5.33
C PHE A 11 -5.85 -2.92 6.08
N GLY A 12 -6.70 -1.88 6.10
CA GLY A 12 -6.38 -0.63 6.80
C GLY A 12 -5.16 0.08 6.23
N ASN A 13 -4.95 -0.04 4.93
CA ASN A 13 -3.81 0.52 4.21
C ASN A 13 -2.44 -0.10 4.59
N ASN A 14 -2.45 -1.31 5.12
CA ASN A 14 -1.23 -2.02 5.50
C ASN A 14 -0.32 -2.38 4.32
N PHE A 15 -0.86 -2.41 3.10
CA PHE A 15 -0.03 -2.54 1.90
C PHE A 15 1.05 -1.45 1.85
N GLY A 16 0.70 -0.22 2.16
CA GLY A 16 1.58 0.94 2.10
C GLY A 16 2.20 1.36 3.42
N ILE A 17 2.06 0.57 4.49
CA ILE A 17 2.50 0.97 5.84
C ILE A 17 4.00 1.26 5.94
N LEU A 18 4.80 0.69 5.08
CA LEU A 18 6.25 0.88 5.07
C LEU A 18 6.70 2.10 4.24
N GLY A 19 5.78 2.78 3.55
CA GLY A 19 6.01 4.01 2.80
C GLY A 19 6.82 3.87 1.53
N GLU A 20 8.10 3.57 1.65
CA GLU A 20 9.03 3.41 0.54
C GLU A 20 8.69 2.20 -0.33
N GLU A 21 8.70 2.39 -1.66
CA GLU A 21 8.38 1.33 -2.63
C GLU A 21 9.24 0.08 -2.44
N GLU A 22 10.55 0.25 -2.26
CA GLU A 22 11.49 -0.85 -2.03
C GLU A 22 11.16 -1.65 -0.77
N ARG A 23 10.73 -0.97 0.29
CA ARG A 23 10.35 -1.63 1.55
C ARG A 23 9.06 -2.44 1.39
N ILE A 24 8.11 -1.92 0.65
CA ILE A 24 6.87 -2.64 0.33
C ILE A 24 7.17 -3.86 -0.54
N GLU A 25 8.01 -3.71 -1.55
CA GLU A 25 8.47 -4.80 -2.42
C GLU A 25 9.12 -5.91 -1.59
N ASN A 26 10.03 -5.56 -0.67
CA ASN A 26 10.69 -6.52 0.20
C ASN A 26 9.72 -7.23 1.15
N MET A 27 8.72 -6.52 1.68
CA MET A 27 7.64 -7.12 2.46
C MET A 27 6.87 -8.17 1.64
N LEU A 28 6.50 -7.84 0.42
CA LEU A 28 5.78 -8.76 -0.47
C LEU A 28 6.63 -9.97 -0.87
N LYS A 29 7.94 -9.80 -1.05
CA LYS A 29 8.88 -10.90 -1.28
C LYS A 29 8.96 -11.83 -0.07
N THR A 30 8.97 -11.29 1.14
CA THR A 30 8.92 -12.07 2.37
C THR A 30 7.60 -12.85 2.47
N ILE A 31 6.47 -12.21 2.20
CA ILE A 31 5.16 -12.87 2.16
C ILE A 31 5.16 -14.00 1.12
N TYR A 32 5.81 -13.79 -0.02
CA TYR A 32 5.95 -14.82 -1.06
C TYR A 32 6.62 -16.08 -0.53
N THR A 33 7.68 -15.94 0.26
CA THR A 33 8.44 -17.08 0.78
C THR A 33 7.70 -17.90 1.85
N ILE A 34 6.79 -17.27 2.60
CA ILE A 34 6.04 -17.91 3.68
C ILE A 34 4.62 -18.34 3.26
N SER A 35 4.27 -18.19 2.00
CA SER A 35 2.95 -18.51 1.50
C SER A 35 2.98 -19.69 0.55
N SER A 36 1.83 -20.44 0.50
CA SER A 36 1.66 -21.59 -0.38
C SER A 36 1.68 -21.19 -1.86
N PRO A 37 1.89 -22.16 -2.79
CA PRO A 37 1.87 -21.87 -4.24
C PRO A 37 0.56 -21.23 -4.73
N ASP A 38 -0.57 -21.60 -4.12
CA ASP A 38 -1.90 -21.09 -4.45
C ASP A 38 -2.37 -19.95 -3.54
N ALA A 39 -1.46 -19.35 -2.80
CA ALA A 39 -1.76 -18.30 -1.85
C ALA A 39 -2.39 -17.07 -2.49
N VAL A 40 -3.23 -16.40 -1.70
CA VAL A 40 -3.92 -15.16 -2.06
C VAL A 40 -3.49 -14.07 -1.10
N VAL A 41 -3.11 -12.90 -1.63
CA VAL A 41 -2.98 -11.66 -0.84
C VAL A 41 -4.17 -10.77 -1.16
N ILE A 42 -4.86 -10.34 -0.13
CA ILE A 42 -5.99 -9.42 -0.25
C ILE A 42 -5.57 -8.10 0.41
N ALA A 43 -5.44 -7.06 -0.40
CA ALA A 43 -4.92 -5.77 0.04
C ALA A 43 -5.93 -4.64 -0.21
N GLU A 44 -6.07 -3.76 0.77
CA GLU A 44 -6.88 -2.56 0.67
C GLU A 44 -5.98 -1.34 0.47
N SER A 45 -6.37 -0.42 -0.40
CA SER A 45 -5.69 0.84 -0.58
C SER A 45 -6.64 1.93 -1.10
N ARG A 46 -6.09 3.12 -1.27
CA ARG A 46 -6.81 4.31 -1.75
C ARG A 46 -6.02 4.96 -2.88
N ASP A 47 -6.74 5.41 -3.90
CA ASP A 47 -6.19 6.30 -4.90
C ASP A 47 -6.43 7.75 -4.45
N VAL A 48 -5.38 8.39 -3.97
CA VAL A 48 -5.48 9.77 -3.48
C VAL A 48 -5.73 10.79 -4.59
N ALA A 49 -5.47 10.44 -5.84
CA ALA A 49 -5.80 11.30 -6.99
C ALA A 49 -7.31 11.40 -7.24
N ALA A 50 -8.11 10.48 -6.69
CA ALA A 50 -9.57 10.48 -6.78
C ALA A 50 -10.24 11.45 -5.79
N THR A 51 -9.55 12.50 -5.32
CA THR A 51 -10.08 13.51 -4.41
C THR A 51 -10.27 14.86 -5.11
N ASP A 52 -11.32 15.57 -4.73
CA ASP A 52 -11.58 16.97 -5.12
C ASP A 52 -11.40 17.95 -3.95
N ASN A 53 -11.00 17.46 -2.77
CA ASN A 53 -10.76 18.30 -1.61
C ASN A 53 -9.54 19.22 -1.84
N PRO A 54 -9.69 20.58 -1.75
CA PRO A 54 -8.60 21.51 -2.04
C PRO A 54 -7.36 21.32 -1.16
N GLU A 55 -7.51 20.93 0.09
CA GLU A 55 -6.38 20.68 0.99
C GLU A 55 -5.58 19.44 0.55
N HIS A 56 -6.25 18.39 0.11
CA HIS A 56 -5.61 17.20 -0.43
C HIS A 56 -4.89 17.52 -1.75
N VAL A 57 -5.52 18.26 -2.64
CA VAL A 57 -4.92 18.69 -3.91
C VAL A 57 -3.64 19.51 -3.67
N ALA A 58 -3.68 20.47 -2.75
CA ALA A 58 -2.52 21.27 -2.37
C ALA A 58 -1.37 20.43 -1.79
N TYR A 59 -1.69 19.42 -0.98
CA TYR A 59 -0.71 18.48 -0.45
C TYR A 59 -0.05 17.64 -1.57
N HIS A 60 -0.85 17.17 -2.52
CA HIS A 60 -0.35 16.41 -3.69
C HIS A 60 0.59 17.26 -4.55
N GLU A 61 0.26 18.51 -4.81
CA GLU A 61 1.13 19.44 -5.55
C GLU A 61 2.44 19.66 -4.83
N ARG A 62 2.42 19.83 -3.52
CA ARG A 62 3.63 19.98 -2.71
C ARG A 62 4.53 18.74 -2.83
N ASN A 63 3.96 17.55 -2.82
CA ASN A 63 4.72 16.31 -3.01
C ASN A 63 5.31 16.23 -4.42
N ARG A 64 4.55 16.57 -5.46
CA ARG A 64 5.06 16.63 -6.84
C ARG A 64 6.23 17.58 -6.97
N ASN A 65 6.14 18.78 -6.39
CA ASN A 65 7.20 19.78 -6.41
C ASN A 65 8.46 19.33 -5.69
N ARG A 66 8.36 18.40 -4.76
CA ARG A 66 9.48 17.79 -4.03
C ARG A 66 9.99 16.49 -4.69
N GLY A 67 9.44 16.11 -5.84
CA GLY A 67 9.76 14.85 -6.51
C GLY A 67 9.24 13.60 -5.79
N LYS A 68 8.27 13.75 -4.88
CA LYS A 68 7.64 12.65 -4.16
C LYS A 68 6.36 12.19 -4.84
N PRO A 69 6.03 10.87 -4.78
CA PRO A 69 4.73 10.39 -5.22
C PRO A 69 3.60 11.07 -4.45
N ILE A 70 2.47 11.34 -5.13
CA ILE A 70 1.33 11.99 -4.47
C ILE A 70 0.70 11.14 -3.37
N GLY A 71 0.83 9.81 -3.45
CA GLY A 71 0.32 8.87 -2.46
C GLY A 71 1.20 8.68 -1.24
N LEU A 72 2.40 9.29 -1.21
CA LEU A 72 3.29 9.19 -0.06
C LEU A 72 2.93 10.29 0.96
N VAL A 73 2.35 9.88 2.08
CA VAL A 73 1.85 10.75 3.14
C VAL A 73 2.74 10.62 4.37
N THR A 74 3.23 11.76 4.88
CA THR A 74 4.02 11.79 6.11
C THR A 74 3.09 12.10 7.29
N LEU A 75 3.05 11.19 8.26
CA LEU A 75 2.15 11.23 9.40
C LEU A 75 2.91 11.02 10.71
N ARG A 76 2.30 11.42 11.80
CA ARG A 76 2.67 10.96 13.14
C ARG A 76 1.42 10.72 13.96
N LEU A 77 1.50 9.77 14.87
CA LEU A 77 0.42 9.46 15.80
C LEU A 77 0.61 10.25 17.09
N LYS A 78 -0.51 10.72 17.62
CA LYS A 78 -0.58 11.39 18.91
C LYS A 78 -1.71 10.79 19.73
N TYR A 79 -1.39 10.34 20.95
CA TYR A 79 -2.37 9.84 21.89
C TYR A 79 -2.10 10.45 23.27
N LYS A 80 -3.03 11.29 23.74
CA LYS A 80 -2.89 12.05 24.99
C LYS A 80 -1.58 12.88 25.00
N HIS A 81 -0.60 12.51 25.82
CA HIS A 81 0.69 13.18 25.94
C HIS A 81 1.80 12.47 25.15
N VAL A 82 1.50 11.33 24.53
CA VAL A 82 2.47 10.57 23.74
C VAL A 82 2.37 10.99 22.28
N VAL A 83 3.51 11.39 21.70
CA VAL A 83 3.62 11.74 20.29
C VAL A 83 4.73 10.87 19.70
N ASP A 84 4.37 10.07 18.68
CA ASP A 84 5.35 9.26 17.96
C ASP A 84 6.18 10.09 16.99
N ASP A 85 7.24 9.45 16.46
CA ASP A 85 8.03 10.00 15.37
C ASP A 85 7.22 10.08 14.08
N TRP A 86 7.65 10.94 13.17
CA TRP A 86 7.08 11.00 11.82
C TRP A 86 7.40 9.73 11.04
N PHE A 87 6.43 9.22 10.30
CA PHE A 87 6.61 8.09 9.41
C PHE A 87 5.89 8.33 8.08
N ASP A 88 6.36 7.66 7.03
CA ASP A 88 5.74 7.71 5.73
C ASP A 88 4.79 6.54 5.53
N LEU A 89 3.60 6.85 5.03
CA LEU A 89 2.56 5.90 4.64
C LEU A 89 2.29 6.10 3.16
N ARG A 90 2.30 5.03 2.38
CA ARG A 90 1.92 5.08 0.97
C ARG A 90 0.48 4.65 0.78
N MET A 91 -0.29 5.49 0.11
CA MET A 91 -1.60 5.16 -0.44
C MET A 91 -1.38 4.89 -1.94
N ALA A 92 -1.31 3.62 -2.30
CA ALA A 92 -1.03 3.20 -3.67
C ALA A 92 -2.30 3.17 -4.51
N SER A 93 -2.27 3.77 -5.70
CA SER A 93 -3.30 3.57 -6.72
C SER A 93 -3.33 2.12 -7.19
N PRO A 94 -4.40 1.65 -7.88
CA PRO A 94 -4.41 0.30 -8.44
C PRO A 94 -3.21 0.02 -9.36
N GLU A 95 -2.80 0.99 -10.15
CA GLU A 95 -1.67 0.89 -11.07
C GLU A 95 -0.32 0.80 -10.31
N GLU A 96 -0.14 1.62 -9.30
CA GLU A 96 1.07 1.58 -8.46
C GLU A 96 1.16 0.27 -7.69
N MET A 97 0.05 -0.18 -7.11
CA MET A 97 -0.03 -1.45 -6.40
C MET A 97 0.34 -2.62 -7.32
N SER A 98 -0.19 -2.64 -8.54
CA SER A 98 0.12 -3.65 -9.54
C SER A 98 1.60 -3.66 -9.90
N ALA A 99 2.19 -2.49 -10.13
CA ALA A 99 3.60 -2.36 -10.48
C ALA A 99 4.52 -2.84 -9.35
N ILE A 100 4.23 -2.49 -8.10
CA ILE A 100 5.00 -2.94 -6.94
C ILE A 100 4.85 -4.45 -6.74
N ALA A 101 3.62 -4.97 -6.86
CA ALA A 101 3.34 -6.39 -6.71
C ALA A 101 4.09 -7.25 -7.74
N GLU A 102 4.12 -6.83 -8.99
CA GLU A 102 4.82 -7.55 -10.07
C GLU A 102 6.31 -7.69 -9.80
N LYS A 103 6.96 -6.66 -9.28
CA LYS A 103 8.37 -6.71 -8.89
C LYS A 103 8.66 -7.73 -7.79
N ALA A 104 7.67 -8.07 -6.99
CA ALA A 104 7.77 -9.01 -5.88
C ALA A 104 7.25 -10.42 -6.22
N GLY A 105 6.89 -10.68 -7.47
CA GLY A 105 6.40 -11.98 -7.93
C GLY A 105 4.90 -12.20 -7.77
N TRP A 106 4.14 -11.14 -7.49
CA TRP A 106 2.69 -11.18 -7.36
C TRP A 106 2.02 -10.52 -8.56
N LYS A 107 0.83 -11.00 -8.88
CA LYS A 107 -0.02 -10.43 -9.92
C LYS A 107 -1.36 -10.02 -9.32
N VAL A 108 -1.74 -8.77 -9.52
CA VAL A 108 -3.10 -8.30 -9.21
C VAL A 108 -4.04 -8.87 -10.25
N GLU A 109 -4.89 -9.80 -9.85
CA GLU A 109 -5.87 -10.42 -10.76
C GLU A 109 -7.15 -9.61 -10.87
N ARG A 110 -7.57 -8.98 -9.78
CA ARG A 110 -8.86 -8.31 -9.70
C ARG A 110 -8.84 -7.22 -8.62
N THR A 111 -9.58 -6.16 -8.88
CA THR A 111 -9.88 -5.12 -7.89
C THR A 111 -11.39 -4.99 -7.69
N TYR A 112 -11.79 -4.63 -6.49
CA TYR A 112 -13.19 -4.42 -6.10
C TYR A 112 -13.34 -3.05 -5.46
N GLY A 113 -14.49 -2.43 -5.67
CA GLY A 113 -14.81 -1.12 -5.10
C GLY A 113 -14.31 0.05 -5.93
N PRO A 114 -14.67 1.28 -5.53
CA PRO A 114 -14.25 2.49 -6.22
C PRO A 114 -12.77 2.78 -5.97
N ARG A 115 -12.17 3.60 -6.82
CA ARG A 115 -10.75 3.97 -6.69
C ARG A 115 -10.42 4.65 -5.37
N GLU A 116 -11.37 5.37 -4.79
CA GLU A 116 -11.22 6.06 -3.50
C GLU A 116 -10.96 5.10 -2.34
N LEU A 117 -11.46 3.88 -2.42
CA LEU A 117 -11.23 2.81 -1.47
C LEU A 117 -11.49 1.47 -2.15
N PHE A 118 -10.43 0.80 -2.56
CA PHE A 118 -10.51 -0.45 -3.29
C PHE A 118 -9.80 -1.60 -2.57
N VAL A 119 -10.19 -2.82 -2.96
CA VAL A 119 -9.56 -4.05 -2.50
C VAL A 119 -8.98 -4.77 -3.72
N ALA A 120 -7.73 -5.16 -3.66
CA ALA A 120 -7.06 -5.93 -4.70
C ALA A 120 -6.83 -7.36 -4.24
N VAL A 121 -7.03 -8.30 -5.17
CA VAL A 121 -6.72 -9.72 -4.98
C VAL A 121 -5.49 -10.05 -5.81
N MET A 122 -4.44 -10.54 -5.14
CA MET A 122 -3.18 -10.88 -5.77
C MET A 122 -2.91 -12.38 -5.63
N ARG A 123 -2.30 -12.95 -6.67
CA ARG A 123 -1.80 -14.33 -6.66
C ARG A 123 -0.35 -14.35 -7.14
N LYS A 124 0.35 -15.44 -6.84
CA LYS A 124 1.70 -15.65 -7.38
C LYS A 124 1.64 -15.71 -8.90
N ALA A 125 2.53 -14.96 -9.51
CA ALA A 125 2.63 -14.89 -10.96
C ALA A 125 3.30 -16.17 -11.52
#